data_dd62a9192db20db6bc8944f2230fb734
#
_entry.id   dd62a9192db20db6bc8944f2230fb734
#
_cell.length_a   1.000
_cell.length_b   1.000
_cell.length_c   1.000
_cell.angle_alpha   90.00
_cell.angle_beta   90.00
_cell.angle_gamma   90.00
#
_symmetry.space_group_name_H-M   'P 1'
#
loop_
_entity.id
_entity.type
_entity.pdbx_description
1 polymer ?
#
loop_
_entity_poly.entity_id
_entity_poly.type
_entity_poly.pdbx_seq_one_letter_code
_entity_poly.pdbx_strand_id
1 'polypeptide(L)'
;FSVVRLGPQRAGKADRSADVLATTGVHIGGTDFDRKLSQARVMPLLGLGHIGPHGREVPSKVFHDLSTWHLIQWRYAPQAVREAQARRSDYREPALPARLMAVLNQRRGHRVAEAVEQAKIGVSVHGHATPVRLGWLDAAEPNLQALLSPDEMAHDLQALLAQVVACARACLQLAGLPAQGTGVD
;
A
#
# COMPACT_ATOMS: atom_id res chain seq x y z
N PHE A 1 -14.36 -12.04 6.66
CA PHE A 1 -15.03 -11.94 7.98
C PHE A 1 -16.02 -13.07 8.12
N SER A 2 -16.04 -13.68 9.30
CA SER A 2 -17.03 -14.70 9.63
C SER A 2 -17.55 -14.48 11.05
N VAL A 3 -18.87 -14.59 11.21
CA VAL A 3 -19.54 -14.58 12.51
C VAL A 3 -19.84 -16.02 12.89
N VAL A 4 -19.26 -16.46 14.01
CA VAL A 4 -19.35 -17.85 14.46
C VAL A 4 -19.90 -17.90 15.89
N ARG A 5 -20.90 -18.77 16.10
CA ARG A 5 -21.46 -19.03 17.43
C ARG A 5 -20.51 -19.94 18.22
N LEU A 6 -20.02 -19.43 19.35
CA LEU A 6 -19.15 -20.16 20.25
C LEU A 6 -19.86 -20.42 21.57
N GLY A 7 -19.39 -21.41 22.37
CA GLY A 7 -19.86 -21.69 23.71
C GLY A 7 -19.57 -23.13 24.13
N PRO A 8 -19.54 -23.42 25.48
CA PRO A 8 -19.25 -24.74 25.99
C PRO A 8 -20.20 -25.84 25.45
N GLN A 9 -21.46 -25.50 25.23
CA GLN A 9 -22.48 -26.43 24.75
C GLN A 9 -22.27 -26.81 23.26
N ARG A 10 -21.35 -26.12 22.55
CA ARG A 10 -21.01 -26.33 21.15
C ARG A 10 -19.72 -27.14 20.97
N ALA A 11 -18.87 -27.19 21.98
CA ALA A 11 -17.55 -27.81 21.91
C ALA A 11 -17.59 -29.31 21.58
N GLY A 12 -18.63 -30.02 22.01
CA GLY A 12 -18.79 -31.47 21.79
C GLY A 12 -19.56 -31.83 20.50
N LYS A 13 -19.97 -30.89 19.67
CA LYS A 13 -20.72 -31.17 18.43
C LYS A 13 -19.77 -31.56 17.30
N ALA A 14 -20.03 -32.71 16.68
CA ALA A 14 -19.26 -33.17 15.49
C ALA A 14 -19.50 -32.29 14.25
N ASP A 15 -20.76 -31.92 14.02
CA ASP A 15 -21.13 -30.97 12.94
C ASP A 15 -21.36 -29.57 13.53
N ARG A 16 -20.58 -28.62 13.05
CA ARG A 16 -20.59 -27.22 13.43
C ARG A 16 -20.94 -26.26 12.29
N SER A 17 -21.41 -26.79 11.18
CA SER A 17 -21.77 -25.98 10.00
C SER A 17 -22.81 -24.91 10.34
N ALA A 18 -23.81 -25.23 11.19
CA ALA A 18 -24.82 -24.30 11.67
C ALA A 18 -24.30 -23.25 12.69
N ASP A 19 -23.04 -23.37 13.14
CA ASP A 19 -22.41 -22.37 14.01
C ASP A 19 -21.87 -21.17 13.22
N VAL A 20 -21.60 -21.30 11.93
CA VAL A 20 -21.24 -20.19 11.04
C VAL A 20 -22.52 -19.45 10.65
N LEU A 21 -22.74 -18.28 11.27
CA LEU A 21 -23.95 -17.48 11.08
C LEU A 21 -23.91 -16.65 9.81
N ALA A 22 -22.75 -16.12 9.45
CA ALA A 22 -22.50 -15.39 8.22
C ALA A 22 -21.02 -15.41 7.84
N THR A 23 -20.74 -15.28 6.55
CA THR A 23 -19.39 -15.09 6.02
C THR A 23 -19.45 -14.08 4.89
N THR A 24 -18.55 -13.09 4.91
CA THR A 24 -18.34 -12.10 3.85
C THR A 24 -16.84 -11.90 3.61
N GLY A 25 -16.48 -11.38 2.44
CA GLY A 25 -15.09 -11.10 2.10
C GLY A 25 -14.93 -9.83 1.28
N VAL A 26 -13.80 -9.17 1.45
CA VAL A 26 -13.33 -8.10 0.58
C VAL A 26 -11.90 -8.44 0.16
N HIS A 27 -11.58 -8.21 -1.11
CA HIS A 27 -10.27 -8.53 -1.64
C HIS A 27 -9.28 -7.38 -1.38
N ILE A 28 -8.99 -7.14 -0.10
CA ILE A 28 -8.05 -6.12 0.39
C ILE A 28 -7.14 -6.79 1.43
N GLY A 29 -5.83 -6.68 1.20
CA GLY A 29 -4.82 -7.23 2.10
C GLY A 29 -3.72 -6.22 2.43
N GLY A 30 -2.73 -6.66 3.19
CA GLY A 30 -1.58 -5.85 3.60
C GLY A 30 -0.84 -5.22 2.42
N THR A 31 -0.68 -5.97 1.32
CA THR A 31 -0.03 -5.49 0.09
C THR A 31 -0.79 -4.38 -0.64
N ASP A 32 -2.12 -4.29 -0.46
CA ASP A 32 -2.91 -3.18 -1.01
C ASP A 32 -2.67 -1.90 -0.22
N PHE A 33 -2.48 -2.01 1.09
CA PHE A 33 -2.08 -0.90 1.94
C PHE A 33 -0.67 -0.42 1.57
N ASP A 34 0.29 -1.34 1.42
CA ASP A 34 1.67 -1.00 1.02
C ASP A 34 1.69 -0.32 -0.34
N ARG A 35 0.93 -0.83 -1.32
CA ARG A 35 0.77 -0.21 -2.64
C ARG A 35 0.24 1.21 -2.52
N LYS A 36 -0.80 1.44 -1.73
CA LYS A 36 -1.42 2.76 -1.56
C LYS A 36 -0.46 3.75 -0.90
N LEU A 37 0.24 3.34 0.16
CA LEU A 37 1.24 4.15 0.85
C LEU A 37 2.45 4.45 -0.05
N SER A 38 2.91 3.47 -0.82
CA SER A 38 3.98 3.65 -1.80
C SER A 38 3.60 4.71 -2.83
N GLN A 39 2.38 4.64 -3.40
CA GLN A 39 1.87 5.63 -4.36
C GLN A 39 1.74 7.03 -3.76
N ALA A 40 1.28 7.13 -2.52
CA ALA A 40 1.08 8.42 -1.88
C ALA A 40 2.39 9.08 -1.42
N ARG A 41 3.37 8.31 -0.94
CA ARG A 41 4.54 8.84 -0.22
C ARG A 41 5.86 8.67 -0.95
N VAL A 42 6.05 7.59 -1.70
CA VAL A 42 7.33 7.27 -2.32
C VAL A 42 7.35 7.57 -3.81
N MET A 43 6.31 7.16 -4.54
CA MET A 43 6.28 7.35 -5.99
C MET A 43 6.35 8.83 -6.43
N PRO A 44 5.85 9.82 -5.68
CA PRO A 44 6.09 11.24 -5.99
C PRO A 44 7.56 11.63 -5.97
N LEU A 45 8.39 11.02 -5.10
CA LEU A 45 9.84 11.24 -5.06
C LEU A 45 10.58 10.69 -6.28
N LEU A 46 9.93 9.85 -7.07
CA LEU A 46 10.39 9.29 -8.34
C LEU A 46 9.74 9.97 -9.54
N GLY A 47 8.71 10.81 -9.33
CA GLY A 47 8.05 11.62 -10.35
C GLY A 47 6.56 11.34 -10.61
N LEU A 48 5.88 10.52 -9.81
CA LEU A 48 4.42 10.38 -9.92
C LEU A 48 3.74 11.73 -9.64
N GLY A 49 2.83 12.14 -10.53
CA GLY A 49 2.13 13.42 -10.42
C GLY A 49 2.96 14.64 -10.81
N HIS A 50 4.22 14.47 -11.24
CA HIS A 50 5.06 15.59 -11.65
C HIS A 50 4.57 16.21 -12.96
N ILE A 51 4.45 17.53 -12.98
CA ILE A 51 4.09 18.30 -14.17
C ILE A 51 5.36 18.76 -14.89
N GLY A 52 5.56 18.25 -16.09
CA GLY A 52 6.74 18.51 -16.90
C GLY A 52 6.80 19.91 -17.52
N PRO A 53 7.86 20.20 -18.32
CA PRO A 53 8.11 21.53 -18.89
C PRO A 53 6.95 22.06 -19.78
N HIS A 54 6.19 21.16 -20.39
CA HIS A 54 5.09 21.49 -21.31
C HIS A 54 3.70 21.47 -20.63
N GLY A 55 3.64 21.50 -19.30
CA GLY A 55 2.39 21.47 -18.54
C GLY A 55 1.67 20.11 -18.56
N ARG A 56 2.33 19.05 -19.02
CA ARG A 56 1.79 17.69 -19.04
C ARG A 56 2.31 16.89 -17.87
N GLU A 57 1.44 16.09 -17.28
CA GLU A 57 1.85 15.14 -16.24
C GLU A 57 2.69 14.01 -16.84
N VAL A 58 3.71 13.60 -16.12
CA VAL A 58 4.53 12.43 -16.47
C VAL A 58 3.67 11.16 -16.43
N PRO A 59 3.80 10.26 -17.43
CA PRO A 59 2.98 9.04 -17.47
C PRO A 59 3.11 8.19 -16.20
N SER A 60 1.97 7.92 -15.56
CA SER A 60 1.90 7.32 -14.22
C SER A 60 2.12 5.80 -14.17
N LYS A 61 2.02 5.10 -15.33
CA LYS A 61 2.03 3.63 -15.40
C LYS A 61 3.24 3.00 -14.71
N VAL A 62 4.45 3.53 -14.92
CA VAL A 62 5.67 2.97 -14.33
C VAL A 62 5.63 2.99 -12.80
N PHE A 63 5.05 4.03 -12.21
CA PHE A 63 4.95 4.19 -10.75
C PHE A 63 3.89 3.26 -10.16
N HIS A 64 2.75 3.09 -10.84
CA HIS A 64 1.73 2.13 -10.43
C HIS A 64 2.26 0.69 -10.47
N ASP A 65 3.02 0.33 -11.51
CA ASP A 65 3.62 -0.98 -11.60
C ASP A 65 4.72 -1.20 -10.55
N LEU A 66 5.56 -0.18 -10.28
CA LEU A 66 6.60 -0.24 -9.22
C LEU A 66 6.02 -0.29 -7.81
N SER A 67 4.82 0.25 -7.58
CA SER A 67 4.12 0.15 -6.30
C SER A 67 3.36 -1.17 -6.12
N THR A 68 3.25 -2.00 -7.16
CA THR A 68 2.52 -3.27 -7.14
C THR A 68 3.50 -4.43 -7.18
N TRP A 69 3.70 -5.12 -6.05
CA TRP A 69 4.82 -6.05 -5.80
C TRP A 69 5.04 -7.09 -6.90
N HIS A 70 3.99 -7.69 -7.46
CA HIS A 70 4.10 -8.72 -8.51
C HIS A 70 4.34 -8.14 -9.92
N LEU A 71 4.20 -6.82 -10.11
CA LEU A 71 4.47 -6.14 -11.38
C LEU A 71 5.88 -5.54 -11.44
N ILE A 72 6.55 -5.37 -10.32
CA ILE A 72 7.87 -4.73 -10.21
C ILE A 72 8.87 -5.36 -11.18
N GLN A 73 8.94 -6.68 -11.24
CA GLN A 73 9.90 -7.41 -12.08
C GLN A 73 9.77 -7.09 -13.57
N TRP A 74 8.56 -6.80 -14.06
CA TRP A 74 8.33 -6.47 -15.47
C TRP A 74 8.90 -5.11 -15.86
N ARG A 75 9.13 -4.23 -14.88
CA ARG A 75 9.76 -2.91 -15.11
C ARG A 75 11.26 -3.00 -15.32
N TYR A 76 11.89 -4.14 -15.05
CA TYR A 76 13.31 -4.39 -15.30
C TYR A 76 13.60 -4.91 -16.71
N ALA A 77 12.58 -5.18 -17.52
CA ALA A 77 12.76 -5.58 -18.92
C ALA A 77 13.50 -4.47 -19.70
N PRO A 78 14.44 -4.81 -20.58
CA PRO A 78 15.24 -3.80 -21.30
C PRO A 78 14.39 -2.77 -22.06
N GLN A 79 13.25 -3.17 -22.59
CA GLN A 79 12.33 -2.27 -23.27
C GLN A 79 11.73 -1.26 -22.28
N ALA A 80 11.23 -1.71 -21.10
CA ALA A 80 10.63 -0.84 -20.10
C ALA A 80 11.66 0.19 -19.55
N VAL A 81 12.91 -0.24 -19.37
CA VAL A 81 14.00 0.65 -18.95
C VAL A 81 14.32 1.69 -20.02
N ARG A 82 14.38 1.29 -21.31
CA ARG A 82 14.58 2.24 -22.43
C ARG A 82 13.43 3.24 -22.54
N GLU A 83 12.18 2.80 -22.37
CA GLU A 83 11.01 3.69 -22.38
C GLU A 83 11.08 4.74 -21.25
N ALA A 84 11.46 4.32 -20.04
CA ALA A 84 11.65 5.24 -18.92
C ALA A 84 12.81 6.23 -19.20
N GLN A 85 13.91 5.74 -19.74
CA GLN A 85 15.08 6.55 -20.11
C GLN A 85 14.74 7.61 -21.17
N ALA A 86 13.95 7.26 -22.19
CA ALA A 86 13.53 8.16 -23.25
C ALA A 86 12.64 9.32 -22.75
N ARG A 87 11.97 9.14 -21.61
CA ARG A 87 11.08 10.13 -21.00
C ARG A 87 11.76 11.07 -20.01
N ARG A 88 13.10 11.05 -19.89
CA ARG A 88 13.81 11.94 -18.94
C ARG A 88 13.57 13.42 -19.20
N SER A 89 13.36 13.80 -20.45
CA SER A 89 13.03 15.18 -20.84
C SER A 89 11.61 15.63 -20.43
N ASP A 90 10.75 14.69 -20.05
CA ASP A 90 9.39 14.99 -19.57
C ASP A 90 9.40 15.58 -18.13
N TYR A 91 10.57 15.62 -17.48
CA TYR A 91 10.72 16.11 -16.11
C TYR A 91 11.38 17.49 -16.08
N ARG A 92 10.88 18.38 -15.20
CA ARG A 92 11.56 19.65 -14.87
C ARG A 92 12.70 19.44 -13.88
N GLU A 93 12.54 18.49 -12.97
CA GLU A 93 13.47 18.20 -11.88
C GLU A 93 14.32 16.98 -12.25
N PRO A 94 15.62 17.14 -12.57
CA PRO A 94 16.48 16.04 -13.01
C PRO A 94 16.65 14.92 -11.95
N ALA A 95 16.47 15.23 -10.66
CA ALA A 95 16.59 14.27 -9.58
C ALA A 95 15.50 13.17 -9.67
N LEU A 96 14.27 13.53 -10.06
CA LEU A 96 13.15 12.58 -10.14
C LEU A 96 13.42 11.43 -11.12
N PRO A 97 13.70 11.69 -12.42
CA PRO A 97 14.03 10.60 -13.34
C PRO A 97 15.35 9.91 -13.00
N ALA A 98 16.32 10.58 -12.34
CA ALA A 98 17.54 9.94 -11.90
C ALA A 98 17.25 8.87 -10.82
N ARG A 99 16.41 9.17 -9.83
CA ARG A 99 15.96 8.24 -8.81
C ARG A 99 15.15 7.08 -9.41
N LEU A 100 14.22 7.37 -10.33
CA LEU A 100 13.49 6.33 -11.06
C LEU A 100 14.45 5.38 -11.78
N MET A 101 15.43 5.92 -12.51
CA MET A 101 16.42 5.11 -13.22
C MET A 101 17.32 4.32 -12.27
N ALA A 102 17.64 4.84 -11.08
CA ALA A 102 18.35 4.08 -10.05
C ALA A 102 17.56 2.87 -9.58
N VAL A 103 16.22 3.01 -9.37
CA VAL A 103 15.35 1.87 -9.06
C VAL A 103 15.36 0.83 -10.16
N LEU A 104 15.19 1.25 -11.43
CA LEU A 104 15.07 0.34 -12.57
C LEU A 104 16.38 -0.37 -12.89
N ASN A 105 17.48 0.36 -13.05
CA ASN A 105 18.78 -0.17 -13.44
C ASN A 105 19.40 -1.09 -12.37
N GLN A 106 19.19 -0.75 -11.09
CA GLN A 106 19.73 -1.50 -9.96
C GLN A 106 18.72 -2.51 -9.40
N ARG A 107 17.54 -2.66 -10.06
CA ARG A 107 16.47 -3.59 -9.67
C ARG A 107 16.03 -3.45 -8.21
N ARG A 108 15.93 -2.21 -7.72
CA ARG A 108 15.65 -1.91 -6.30
C ARG A 108 14.16 -1.72 -5.97
N GLY A 109 13.23 -2.06 -6.88
CA GLY A 109 11.79 -1.89 -6.63
C GLY A 109 11.29 -2.67 -5.42
N HIS A 110 11.73 -3.93 -5.23
CA HIS A 110 11.36 -4.69 -4.03
C HIS A 110 11.92 -4.09 -2.74
N ARG A 111 13.12 -3.48 -2.78
CA ARG A 111 13.67 -2.75 -1.64
C ARG A 111 12.86 -1.50 -1.30
N VAL A 112 12.27 -0.84 -2.31
CA VAL A 112 11.31 0.26 -2.08
C VAL A 112 10.05 -0.26 -1.38
N ALA A 113 9.49 -1.38 -1.87
CA ALA A 113 8.30 -1.99 -1.27
C ALA A 113 8.55 -2.41 0.19
N GLU A 114 9.68 -3.05 0.47
CA GLU A 114 10.12 -3.41 1.82
C GLU A 114 10.24 -2.19 2.74
N ALA A 115 10.84 -1.09 2.27
CA ALA A 115 10.98 0.13 3.06
C ALA A 115 9.62 0.74 3.45
N VAL A 116 8.63 0.68 2.54
CA VAL A 116 7.25 1.11 2.80
C VAL A 116 6.59 0.21 3.85
N GLU A 117 6.70 -1.10 3.68
CA GLU A 117 6.14 -2.08 4.62
C GLU A 117 6.71 -1.91 6.02
N GLN A 118 8.02 -1.74 6.16
CA GLN A 118 8.68 -1.51 7.45
C GLN A 118 8.21 -0.21 8.10
N ALA A 119 8.02 0.87 7.34
CA ALA A 119 7.49 2.11 7.86
C ALA A 119 6.03 1.95 8.33
N LYS A 120 5.18 1.26 7.55
CA LYS A 120 3.79 0.93 7.94
C LYS A 120 3.76 0.14 9.24
N ILE A 121 4.58 -0.90 9.37
CA ILE A 121 4.70 -1.71 10.59
C ILE A 121 5.14 -0.83 11.77
N GLY A 122 6.18 0.00 11.55
CA GLY A 122 6.68 0.91 12.58
C GLY A 122 5.61 1.85 13.11
N VAL A 123 4.84 2.50 12.21
CA VAL A 123 3.71 3.35 12.61
C VAL A 123 2.65 2.56 13.38
N SER A 124 2.29 1.37 12.89
CA SER A 124 1.24 0.54 13.50
C SER A 124 1.61 0.04 14.89
N VAL A 125 2.89 -0.31 15.10
CA VAL A 125 3.38 -0.88 16.38
C VAL A 125 3.68 0.20 17.40
N HIS A 126 4.28 1.32 16.96
CA HIS A 126 4.81 2.32 17.89
C HIS A 126 3.91 3.57 18.02
N GLY A 127 2.94 3.75 17.14
CA GLY A 127 2.02 4.90 17.19
C GLY A 127 2.67 6.26 16.91
N HIS A 128 3.88 6.29 16.36
CA HIS A 128 4.57 7.53 16.01
C HIS A 128 5.08 7.53 14.57
N ALA A 129 5.41 8.73 14.06
CA ALA A 129 5.90 8.89 12.70
C ALA A 129 7.19 8.07 12.44
N THR A 130 7.18 7.31 11.35
CA THR A 130 8.29 6.43 10.95
C THR A 130 8.75 6.80 9.53
N PRO A 131 10.05 6.99 9.29
CA PRO A 131 10.56 7.33 7.97
C PRO A 131 10.63 6.11 7.04
N VAL A 132 10.18 6.28 5.80
CA VAL A 132 10.56 5.43 4.66
C VAL A 132 11.92 5.89 4.16
N ARG A 133 12.99 5.21 4.53
CA ARG A 133 14.38 5.62 4.23
C ARG A 133 14.78 5.21 2.81
N LEU A 134 15.14 6.19 1.99
CA LEU A 134 15.41 6.05 0.56
C LEU A 134 16.77 6.64 0.14
N GLY A 135 17.61 7.09 1.07
CA GLY A 135 18.90 7.72 0.78
C GLY A 135 19.85 6.92 -0.11
N TRP A 136 19.64 5.61 -0.19
CA TRP A 136 20.35 4.72 -1.10
C TRP A 136 19.93 4.86 -2.58
N LEU A 137 18.87 5.62 -2.89
CA LEU A 137 18.44 5.92 -4.25
C LEU A 137 19.18 7.09 -4.89
N ASP A 138 19.64 8.02 -4.06
CA ASP A 138 20.22 9.28 -4.54
C ASP A 138 21.48 9.61 -3.75
N ALA A 139 22.63 9.51 -4.41
CA ALA A 139 23.91 9.82 -3.77
C ALA A 139 24.05 11.29 -3.38
N ALA A 140 23.32 12.20 -4.04
CA ALA A 140 23.29 13.62 -3.71
C ALA A 140 22.43 13.93 -2.49
N GLU A 141 21.46 13.02 -2.17
CA GLU A 141 20.56 13.14 -1.02
C GLU A 141 20.59 11.87 -0.14
N PRO A 142 21.68 11.63 0.60
CA PRO A 142 21.83 10.41 1.41
C PRO A 142 20.78 10.30 2.53
N ASN A 143 20.11 11.40 2.88
CA ASN A 143 19.04 11.46 3.86
C ASN A 143 17.64 11.46 3.21
N LEU A 144 17.53 11.16 1.92
CA LEU A 144 16.24 11.08 1.24
C LEU A 144 15.31 10.12 1.98
N GLN A 145 14.16 10.62 2.38
CA GLN A 145 13.13 9.84 3.06
C GLN A 145 11.74 10.43 2.82
N ALA A 146 10.71 9.61 2.94
CA ALA A 146 9.33 10.04 3.11
C ALA A 146 8.93 9.77 4.56
N LEU A 147 8.37 10.73 5.26
CA LEU A 147 7.81 10.51 6.59
C LEU A 147 6.42 9.90 6.45
N LEU A 148 6.10 8.95 7.31
CA LEU A 148 4.76 8.38 7.46
C LEU A 148 4.32 8.53 8.90
N SER A 149 3.41 9.46 9.14
CA SER A 149 2.77 9.63 10.46
C SER A 149 1.48 8.79 10.57
N PRO A 150 0.96 8.55 11.79
CA PRO A 150 -0.32 7.89 11.99
C PRO A 150 -1.48 8.57 11.24
N ASP A 151 -1.55 9.91 11.28
CA ASP A 151 -2.60 10.67 10.62
C ASP A 151 -2.51 10.57 9.08
N GLU A 152 -1.29 10.65 8.53
CA GLU A 152 -1.05 10.46 7.10
C GLU A 152 -1.39 9.05 6.65
N MET A 153 -1.02 8.04 7.44
CA MET A 153 -1.38 6.65 7.14
C MET A 153 -2.89 6.44 7.16
N ALA A 154 -3.58 6.98 8.17
CA ALA A 154 -5.04 6.91 8.27
C ALA A 154 -5.71 7.60 7.07
N HIS A 155 -5.24 8.80 6.71
CA HIS A 155 -5.74 9.54 5.56
C HIS A 155 -5.55 8.77 4.23
N ASP A 156 -4.33 8.30 3.96
CA ASP A 156 -4.00 7.63 2.71
C ASP A 156 -4.75 6.29 2.56
N LEU A 157 -5.01 5.59 3.67
CA LEU A 157 -5.69 4.30 3.68
C LEU A 157 -7.21 4.39 3.89
N GLN A 158 -7.77 5.58 4.13
CA GLN A 158 -9.16 5.79 4.51
C GLN A 158 -10.16 5.02 3.61
N ALA A 159 -9.99 5.10 2.29
CA ALA A 159 -10.90 4.45 1.34
C ALA A 159 -10.85 2.91 1.43
N LEU A 160 -9.67 2.32 1.63
CA LEU A 160 -9.50 0.88 1.79
C LEU A 160 -10.07 0.42 3.14
N LEU A 161 -9.78 1.15 4.21
CA LEU A 161 -10.29 0.86 5.54
C LEU A 161 -11.82 0.96 5.59
N ALA A 162 -12.41 1.95 4.92
CA ALA A 162 -13.87 2.07 4.81
C ALA A 162 -14.51 0.83 4.15
N GLN A 163 -13.90 0.26 3.11
CA GLN A 163 -14.37 -0.97 2.48
C GLN A 163 -14.27 -2.17 3.42
N VAL A 164 -13.16 -2.30 4.16
CA VAL A 164 -12.97 -3.35 5.17
C VAL A 164 -14.04 -3.28 6.26
N VAL A 165 -14.27 -2.07 6.79
CA VAL A 165 -15.31 -1.83 7.81
C VAL A 165 -16.72 -2.11 7.28
N ALA A 166 -17.02 -1.66 6.05
CA ALA A 166 -18.31 -1.93 5.41
C ALA A 166 -18.56 -3.44 5.25
N CYS A 167 -17.53 -4.20 4.83
CA CYS A 167 -17.63 -5.66 4.71
C CYS A 167 -17.88 -6.34 6.06
N ALA A 168 -17.18 -5.89 7.12
CA ALA A 168 -17.41 -6.40 8.48
C ALA A 168 -18.84 -6.12 8.99
N ARG A 169 -19.34 -4.89 8.76
CA ARG A 169 -20.73 -4.50 9.11
C ARG A 169 -21.76 -5.34 8.36
N ALA A 170 -21.55 -5.55 7.06
CA ALA A 170 -22.41 -6.43 6.27
C ALA A 170 -22.46 -7.86 6.82
N CYS A 171 -21.30 -8.39 7.28
CA CYS A 171 -21.24 -9.70 7.91
C CYS A 171 -22.09 -9.78 9.19
N LEU A 172 -22.00 -8.76 10.05
CA LEU A 172 -22.81 -8.67 11.27
C LEU A 172 -24.30 -8.60 10.96
N GLN A 173 -24.71 -7.78 9.97
CA GLN A 173 -26.11 -7.67 9.54
C GLN A 173 -26.65 -9.00 9.01
N LEU A 174 -25.89 -9.72 8.19
CA LEU A 174 -26.27 -11.05 7.69
C LEU A 174 -26.43 -12.07 8.82
N ALA A 175 -25.64 -11.95 9.89
CA ALA A 175 -25.74 -12.78 11.08
C ALA A 175 -26.91 -12.38 12.01
N GLY A 176 -27.66 -11.32 11.69
CA GLY A 176 -28.75 -10.79 12.54
C GLY A 176 -28.23 -10.06 13.80
N LEU A 177 -26.98 -9.61 13.79
CA LEU A 177 -26.35 -8.91 14.92
C LEU A 177 -26.32 -7.39 14.65
N PRO A 178 -26.43 -6.54 15.70
CA PRO A 178 -26.33 -5.10 15.53
C PRO A 178 -24.91 -4.73 15.04
N ALA A 179 -24.84 -3.83 14.07
CA ALA A 179 -23.56 -3.32 13.52
C ALA A 179 -22.84 -2.33 14.46
N GLN A 180 -23.49 -1.92 15.55
CA GLN A 180 -22.90 -1.11 16.61
C GLN A 180 -22.55 -2.02 17.78
N GLY A 181 -21.28 -2.02 18.17
CA GLY A 181 -20.81 -2.80 19.29
C GLY A 181 -21.46 -2.32 20.60
N THR A 182 -22.38 -3.09 21.15
CA THR A 182 -22.57 -3.13 22.57
C THR A 182 -21.41 -3.94 23.13
N GLY A 183 -20.63 -3.36 24.05
CA GLY A 183 -19.36 -3.83 24.52
C GLY A 183 -19.24 -5.34 24.66
N VAL A 184 -18.06 -5.80 24.30
CA VAL A 184 -17.57 -7.11 24.71
C VAL A 184 -17.09 -6.92 26.14
N ASP A 185 -17.84 -7.46 27.09
CA ASP A 185 -17.36 -7.72 28.47
C ASP A 185 -16.36 -8.87 28.43
#